data_8838e1181dfbc698c95bc4f5498df7ea
#
_entry.id   8838e1181dfbc698c95bc4f5498df7ea
#
_cell.length_a   1.000
_cell.length_b   1.000
_cell.length_c   1.000
_cell.angle_alpha   90.00
_cell.angle_beta   90.00
_cell.angle_gamma   90.00
#
_symmetry.space_group_name_H-M   'P 1'
#
loop_
_entity.id
_entity.type
_entity.pdbx_description
1 polymer ?
#
loop_
_entity_poly.entity_id
_entity_poly.type
_entity_poly.pdbx_seq_one_letter_code
_entity_poly.pdbx_strand_id
1 'polypeptide(L)'
;MSDPPPSQVVVYSRPGCHLCEQALEAIVALRGEGYRFELREVDIESEELLLKRMLERIPVVEVDGQVVSELVLDEAALRARLDTVGADDRAGGRGA
;
A
#
# COMPACT_ATOMS: atom_id res chain seq x y z
N MET A 1 16.49 -1.14 -22.35
CA MET A 1 16.15 -0.44 -21.11
C MET A 1 15.07 -1.18 -20.37
N SER A 2 15.25 -1.32 -19.08
CA SER A 2 14.26 -2.02 -18.26
C SER A 2 13.14 -1.07 -17.88
N ASP A 3 11.93 -1.61 -17.76
CA ASP A 3 10.86 -0.86 -17.15
C ASP A 3 11.19 -0.64 -15.68
N PRO A 4 10.77 0.47 -15.10
CA PRO A 4 10.93 0.65 -13.66
C PRO A 4 10.14 -0.43 -12.92
N PRO A 5 10.62 -0.86 -11.74
CA PRO A 5 9.87 -1.86 -10.97
C PRO A 5 8.51 -1.29 -10.54
N PRO A 6 7.51 -2.14 -10.35
CA PRO A 6 6.23 -1.67 -9.85
C PRO A 6 6.35 -1.14 -8.43
N SER A 7 5.41 -0.30 -8.03
CA SER A 7 5.35 0.19 -6.66
C SER A 7 5.19 -0.96 -5.69
N GLN A 8 5.71 -0.77 -4.49
CA GLN A 8 5.60 -1.73 -3.41
C GLN A 8 4.55 -1.24 -2.43
N VAL A 9 3.46 -1.97 -2.30
CA VAL A 9 2.43 -1.66 -1.31
C VAL A 9 2.58 -2.63 -0.15
N VAL A 10 2.74 -2.10 1.05
CA VAL A 10 2.89 -2.91 2.26
C VAL A 10 1.72 -2.60 3.19
N VAL A 11 1.07 -3.65 3.66
CA VAL A 11 -0.03 -3.51 4.61
C VAL A 11 0.37 -4.20 5.91
N TYR A 12 0.40 -3.42 6.98
CA TYR A 12 0.64 -3.96 8.32
C TYR A 12 -0.71 -4.36 8.92
N SER A 13 -0.82 -5.60 9.33
CA SER A 13 -2.08 -6.15 9.80
C SER A 13 -1.84 -7.16 10.92
N ARG A 14 -2.91 -7.79 11.40
CA ARG A 14 -2.80 -8.91 12.34
C ARG A 14 -3.99 -9.84 12.11
N PRO A 15 -3.88 -11.10 12.56
CA PRO A 15 -5.01 -12.03 12.45
C PRO A 15 -6.25 -11.49 13.18
N GLY A 16 -7.40 -11.68 12.56
CA GLY A 16 -8.68 -11.28 13.15
C GLY A 16 -9.01 -9.79 13.04
N CYS A 17 -8.23 -9.04 12.27
CA CYS A 17 -8.48 -7.62 12.08
C CYS A 17 -9.39 -7.39 10.88
N HIS A 18 -10.67 -7.10 11.13
CA HIS A 18 -11.64 -6.88 10.05
C HIS A 18 -11.28 -5.70 9.16
N LEU A 19 -10.84 -4.61 9.77
CA LEU A 19 -10.45 -3.43 8.99
C LEU A 19 -9.26 -3.73 8.08
N CYS A 20 -8.34 -4.58 8.56
CA CYS A 20 -7.20 -4.99 7.76
C CYS A 20 -7.65 -5.85 6.58
N GLU A 21 -8.59 -6.75 6.81
CA GLU A 21 -9.13 -7.59 5.75
C GLU A 21 -9.82 -6.75 4.69
N GLN A 22 -10.62 -5.77 5.12
CA GLN A 22 -11.29 -4.86 4.21
C GLN A 22 -10.29 -4.04 3.40
N ALA A 23 -9.23 -3.59 4.05
CA ALA A 23 -8.20 -2.83 3.37
C ALA A 23 -7.51 -3.67 2.29
N LEU A 24 -7.18 -4.92 2.62
CA LEU A 24 -6.54 -5.81 1.67
C LEU A 24 -7.43 -6.09 0.47
N GLU A 25 -8.72 -6.33 0.70
CA GLU A 25 -9.68 -6.56 -0.39
C GLU A 25 -9.76 -5.35 -1.31
N ALA A 26 -9.84 -4.16 -0.73
CA ALA A 26 -9.93 -2.93 -1.50
C ALA A 26 -8.65 -2.69 -2.32
N ILE A 27 -7.51 -2.98 -1.72
CA ILE A 27 -6.22 -2.82 -2.40
C ILE A 27 -6.09 -3.79 -3.57
N VAL A 28 -6.45 -5.05 -3.35
CA VAL A 28 -6.39 -6.05 -4.43
C VAL A 28 -7.32 -5.64 -5.57
N ALA A 29 -8.48 -5.06 -5.25
CA ALA A 29 -9.43 -4.63 -6.27
C ALA A 29 -8.85 -3.54 -7.19
N LEU A 30 -7.87 -2.76 -6.71
CA LEU A 30 -7.24 -1.74 -7.54
C LEU A 30 -6.50 -2.33 -8.73
N ARG A 31 -6.05 -3.57 -8.63
CA ARG A 31 -5.41 -4.24 -9.77
C ARG A 31 -6.38 -4.38 -10.92
N GLY A 32 -7.65 -4.60 -10.63
CA GLY A 32 -8.70 -4.67 -11.65
C GLY A 32 -8.96 -3.33 -12.31
N GLU A 33 -8.55 -2.24 -11.66
CA GLU A 33 -8.67 -0.89 -12.22
C GLU A 33 -7.44 -0.49 -13.04
N GLY A 34 -6.44 -1.36 -13.12
CA GLY A 34 -5.27 -1.10 -13.93
C GLY A 34 -4.04 -0.65 -13.16
N TYR A 35 -4.13 -0.54 -11.83
CA TYR A 35 -2.97 -0.18 -11.04
C TYR A 35 -2.00 -1.35 -10.96
N ARG A 36 -0.71 -1.06 -11.08
CA ARG A 36 0.34 -2.07 -11.03
C ARG A 36 1.16 -1.87 -9.77
N PHE A 37 1.19 -2.88 -8.93
CA PHE A 37 1.97 -2.85 -7.69
C PHE A 37 2.19 -4.26 -7.19
N GLU A 38 3.22 -4.42 -6.38
CA GLU A 38 3.42 -5.63 -5.60
C GLU A 38 2.81 -5.39 -4.23
N LEU A 39 2.17 -6.41 -3.68
CA LEU A 39 1.50 -6.31 -2.40
C LEU A 39 2.16 -7.25 -1.42
N ARG A 40 2.51 -6.71 -0.26
CA ARG A 40 3.07 -7.49 0.83
C ARG A 40 2.27 -7.21 2.09
N GLU A 41 1.86 -8.27 2.76
CA GLU A 41 1.20 -8.17 4.04
C GLU A 41 2.21 -8.51 5.14
N VAL A 42 2.29 -7.66 6.16
CA VAL A 42 3.19 -7.87 7.29
C VAL A 42 2.34 -8.06 8.53
N ASP A 43 2.50 -9.22 9.18
CA ASP A 43 1.81 -9.51 10.43
C ASP A 43 2.60 -8.83 11.55
N ILE A 44 1.97 -7.85 12.22
CA ILE A 44 2.66 -7.09 13.26
C ILE A 44 2.96 -7.94 14.49
N GLU A 45 2.32 -9.10 14.62
CA GLU A 45 2.60 -10.02 15.72
C GLU A 45 3.90 -10.79 15.51
N SER A 46 4.49 -10.70 14.31
CA SER A 46 5.74 -11.39 14.02
C SER A 46 6.94 -10.82 14.79
N GLU A 47 6.84 -9.59 15.27
CA GLU A 47 7.90 -8.94 16.04
C GLU A 47 7.30 -8.09 17.14
N GLU A 48 7.87 -8.18 18.34
CA GLU A 48 7.34 -7.47 19.50
C GLU A 48 7.36 -5.95 19.32
N LEU A 49 8.45 -5.42 18.78
CA LEU A 49 8.56 -3.97 18.56
C LEU A 49 7.54 -3.48 17.53
N LEU A 50 7.32 -4.27 16.50
CA LEU A 50 6.36 -3.93 15.46
C LEU A 50 4.95 -3.93 16.05
N LEU A 51 4.63 -4.93 16.86
CA LEU A 51 3.34 -5.00 17.53
C LEU A 51 3.10 -3.76 18.38
N LYS A 52 4.07 -3.38 19.20
CA LYS A 52 3.93 -2.20 20.05
C LYS A 52 3.72 -0.92 19.27
N ARG A 53 4.41 -0.78 18.13
CA ARG A 53 4.35 0.45 17.35
C ARG A 53 3.09 0.56 16.51
N MET A 54 2.54 -0.57 16.09
CA MET A 54 1.47 -0.58 15.08
C MET A 54 0.10 -0.96 15.60
N LEU A 55 0.02 -1.56 16.79
CA LEU A 55 -1.22 -2.18 17.27
C LEU A 55 -2.45 -1.28 17.18
N GLU A 56 -2.28 -0.01 17.50
CA GLU A 56 -3.40 0.94 17.50
C GLU A 56 -3.50 1.71 16.18
N ARG A 57 -2.68 1.36 15.21
CA ARG A 57 -2.62 2.08 13.92
C ARG A 57 -3.08 1.24 12.75
N ILE A 58 -3.12 -0.09 12.91
CA ILE A 58 -3.44 -0.99 11.79
C ILE A 58 -4.89 -0.86 11.35
N PRO A 59 -5.16 -1.04 10.06
CA PRO A 59 -4.19 -1.33 9.02
C PRO A 59 -3.35 -0.10 8.67
N VAL A 60 -2.03 -0.29 8.56
CA VAL A 60 -1.12 0.76 8.10
C VAL A 60 -0.72 0.38 6.67
N VAL A 61 -0.89 1.31 5.75
CA VAL A 61 -0.57 1.07 4.35
C VAL A 61 0.56 1.98 3.92
N GLU A 62 1.60 1.38 3.35
CA GLU A 62 2.74 2.13 2.82
C GLU A 62 2.84 1.89 1.32
N VAL A 63 3.26 2.92 0.60
CA VAL A 63 3.63 2.80 -0.81
C VAL A 63 5.07 3.27 -0.92
N ASP A 64 5.92 2.34 -1.35
CA ASP A 64 7.36 2.59 -1.51
C ASP A 64 7.97 3.20 -0.25
N GLY A 65 7.60 2.66 0.90
CA GLY A 65 8.16 3.06 2.19
C GLY A 65 7.50 4.26 2.85
N GLN A 66 6.51 4.86 2.20
CA GLN A 66 5.84 6.04 2.74
C GLN A 66 4.42 5.68 3.19
N VAL A 67 4.10 5.99 4.43
CA VAL A 67 2.75 5.72 4.97
C VAL A 67 1.75 6.62 4.26
N VAL A 68 0.70 6.00 3.71
CA VAL A 68 -0.37 6.75 3.03
C VAL A 68 -1.70 6.63 3.77
N SER A 69 -1.84 5.66 4.67
CA SER A 69 -3.13 5.43 5.34
C SER A 69 -2.91 4.69 6.65
N GLU A 70 -3.72 5.03 7.66
CA GLU A 70 -3.73 4.33 8.95
C GLU A 70 -5.18 4.13 9.39
N LEU A 71 -5.42 3.08 10.14
CA LEU A 71 -6.71 2.73 10.73
C LEU A 71 -7.70 2.33 9.64
N VAL A 72 -8.52 3.25 9.15
CA VAL A 72 -9.42 2.97 8.04
C VAL A 72 -8.71 3.30 6.74
N LEU A 73 -8.75 2.39 5.77
CA LEU A 73 -8.07 2.62 4.50
C LEU A 73 -8.64 3.87 3.82
N ASP A 74 -7.73 4.79 3.49
CA ASP A 74 -8.06 5.96 2.69
C ASP A 74 -7.76 5.62 1.24
N GLU A 75 -8.78 5.13 0.52
CA GLU A 75 -8.59 4.69 -0.86
C GLU A 75 -8.19 5.84 -1.77
N ALA A 76 -8.71 7.03 -1.51
CA ALA A 76 -8.37 8.20 -2.32
C ALA A 76 -6.88 8.55 -2.18
N ALA A 77 -6.36 8.50 -0.96
CA ALA A 77 -4.94 8.76 -0.71
C ALA A 77 -4.08 7.70 -1.38
N LEU A 78 -4.51 6.44 -1.31
CA LEU A 78 -3.76 5.35 -1.92
C LEU A 78 -3.74 5.50 -3.44
N ARG A 79 -4.90 5.76 -4.06
CA ARG A 79 -4.96 5.98 -5.50
C ARG A 79 -4.10 7.15 -5.93
N ALA A 80 -4.18 8.25 -5.19
CA ALA A 80 -3.39 9.44 -5.50
C ALA A 80 -1.90 9.13 -5.46
N ARG A 81 -1.47 8.36 -4.47
CA ARG A 81 -0.04 8.02 -4.37
C ARG A 81 0.38 7.10 -5.51
N LEU A 82 -0.43 6.10 -5.84
CA LEU A 82 -0.13 5.21 -6.94
C LEU A 82 -0.15 5.94 -8.28
N ASP A 83 -1.08 6.88 -8.45
CA ASP A 83 -1.14 7.70 -9.65
C ASP A 83 0.09 8.59 -9.77
N THR A 84 0.55 9.15 -8.67
CA THR A 84 1.73 10.01 -8.66
C THR A 84 2.96 9.24 -9.09
N VAL A 85 3.17 8.05 -8.52
CA VAL A 85 4.29 7.21 -8.89
C VAL A 85 4.19 6.81 -10.36
N GLY A 86 3.01 6.39 -10.80
CA GLY A 86 2.80 6.04 -12.20
C GLY A 86 2.94 7.24 -13.13
N ALA A 87 2.50 8.42 -12.69
CA ALA A 87 2.62 9.64 -13.46
C ALA A 87 4.07 10.05 -13.62
N ASP A 88 4.89 9.85 -12.58
CA ASP A 88 6.32 10.14 -12.66
C ASP A 88 6.96 9.28 -13.74
N ASP A 89 6.64 7.99 -13.76
CA ASP A 89 7.14 7.09 -14.80
C ASP A 89 6.69 7.54 -16.18
N ARG A 90 5.41 7.88 -16.28
CA ARG A 90 4.86 8.32 -17.56
C ARG A 90 5.40 9.67 -17.99
N ALA A 91 5.59 10.58 -17.03
CA ALA A 91 6.12 11.90 -17.34
C ALA A 91 7.53 11.77 -17.90
N GLY A 92 8.34 10.90 -17.31
CA GLY A 92 9.66 10.63 -17.85
C GLY A 92 9.57 10.08 -19.27
N GLY A 93 8.64 9.16 -19.48
CA GLY A 93 8.44 8.57 -20.80
C GLY A 93 7.90 9.53 -21.82
N ARG A 94 7.07 10.47 -21.38
CA ARG A 94 6.51 11.45 -22.31
C ARG A 94 7.47 12.58 -22.64
N GLY A 95 8.46 12.76 -21.83
CA GLY A 95 9.32 13.91 -21.98
C GLY A 95 8.57 15.21 -21.82
N ALA A 96 7.46 15.15 -21.14
CA ALA A 96 6.55 16.27 -21.04
C ALA A 96 7.11 17.36 -20.20
#